data_15e1dd47b74fc5f63b4aafc05adcdd20
#
_entry.id   15e1dd47b74fc5f63b4aafc05adcdd20
#
_cell.length_a   1.000
_cell.length_b   1.000
_cell.length_c   1.000
_cell.angle_alpha   90.00
_cell.angle_beta   90.00
_cell.angle_gamma   90.00
#
_symmetry.space_group_name_H-M   'P 1'
#
loop_
_entity.id
_entity.type
_entity.pdbx_description
1 polymer ?
#
loop_
_entity_poly.entity_id
_entity_poly.type
_entity_poly.pdbx_seq_one_letter_code
_entity_poly.pdbx_strand_id
1 'polypeptide(L)'
;MLSFNNLELVLGGNTLFNDVSLTIHHHQKVGLVGANGTGKTSLFKVIKKEIEVDQSSVSYPADLRISYLAQEIEGTEEFAIDYVLSGDSHLINIQNQINEAEQNGDYEKLGDLYDVFSSLD
;
A
#
# COMPACT_ATOMS: atom_id res chain seq x y z
N MET A 1 -8.56 9.14 3.94
CA MET A 1 -9.58 9.30 2.88
C MET A 1 -8.89 9.07 1.55
N LEU A 2 -9.45 8.21 0.69
CA LEU A 2 -9.00 7.97 -0.67
C LEU A 2 -10.10 8.44 -1.63
N SER A 3 -9.77 9.27 -2.60
CA SER A 3 -10.75 9.81 -3.55
C SER A 3 -10.32 9.56 -4.99
N PHE A 4 -11.27 9.20 -5.81
CA PHE A 4 -11.19 9.17 -7.27
C PHE A 4 -12.04 10.30 -7.82
N ASN A 5 -11.50 11.08 -8.76
CA ASN A 5 -12.18 12.20 -9.40
C ASN A 5 -12.02 12.04 -10.91
N ASN A 6 -13.14 11.80 -11.59
CA ASN A 6 -13.17 11.64 -13.04
C ASN A 6 -12.07 10.71 -13.57
N LEU A 7 -11.86 9.58 -12.86
CA LEU A 7 -10.83 8.62 -13.23
C LEU A 7 -11.15 7.99 -14.57
N GLU A 8 -10.23 8.13 -15.49
CA GLU A 8 -10.23 7.47 -16.80
C GLU A 8 -9.04 6.52 -16.88
N LEU A 9 -9.25 5.32 -17.40
CA LEU A 9 -8.20 4.35 -17.64
C LEU A 9 -8.47 3.55 -18.90
N VAL A 10 -7.54 3.64 -19.83
CA VAL A 10 -7.53 2.86 -21.06
C VAL A 10 -6.28 1.97 -21.06
N LEU A 11 -6.46 0.67 -21.18
CA LEU A 11 -5.36 -0.30 -21.29
C LEU A 11 -5.54 -1.19 -22.51
N GLY A 12 -4.50 -1.29 -23.34
CA GLY A 12 -4.54 -2.13 -24.54
C GLY A 12 -5.66 -1.77 -25.52
N GLY A 13 -6.04 -0.50 -25.60
CA GLY A 13 -7.13 -0.03 -26.44
C GLY A 13 -8.54 -0.24 -25.86
N ASN A 14 -8.65 -0.85 -24.68
CA ASN A 14 -9.92 -1.03 -23.98
C ASN A 14 -10.07 0.02 -22.86
N THR A 15 -11.20 0.71 -22.83
CA THR A 15 -11.56 1.61 -21.75
C THR A 15 -12.04 0.77 -20.56
N LEU A 16 -11.28 0.78 -19.46
CA LEU A 16 -11.62 0.07 -18.23
C LEU A 16 -12.42 0.95 -17.28
N PHE A 17 -12.07 2.23 -17.19
CA PHE A 17 -12.78 3.23 -16.40
C PHE A 17 -13.01 4.48 -17.27
N ASN A 18 -14.18 5.05 -17.12
CA ASN A 18 -14.55 6.29 -17.78
C ASN A 18 -15.36 7.13 -16.81
N ASP A 19 -14.80 8.28 -16.42
CA ASP A 19 -15.43 9.25 -15.52
C ASP A 19 -15.87 8.68 -14.16
N VAL A 20 -14.99 7.88 -13.54
CA VAL A 20 -15.29 7.28 -12.23
C VAL A 20 -14.95 8.24 -11.12
N SER A 21 -15.94 8.62 -10.32
CA SER A 21 -15.77 9.45 -9.14
C SER A 21 -16.31 8.75 -7.91
N LEU A 22 -15.46 8.59 -6.89
CA LEU A 22 -15.75 7.86 -5.66
C LEU A 22 -14.85 8.37 -4.52
N THR A 23 -15.40 8.46 -3.32
CA THR A 23 -14.62 8.74 -2.12
C THR A 23 -14.81 7.65 -1.08
N ILE A 24 -13.70 7.12 -0.58
CA ILE A 24 -13.65 6.14 0.50
C ILE A 24 -13.14 6.85 1.75
N HIS A 25 -13.97 6.88 2.78
CA HIS A 25 -13.66 7.50 4.07
C HIS A 25 -12.93 6.53 5.01
N HIS A 26 -12.37 7.09 6.10
CA HIS A 26 -11.77 6.28 7.16
C HIS A 26 -12.77 5.25 7.70
N HIS A 27 -12.27 4.07 8.05
CA HIS A 27 -13.03 2.95 8.60
C HIS A 27 -14.13 2.38 7.68
N GLN A 28 -14.22 2.82 6.43
CA GLN A 28 -15.11 2.21 5.46
C GLN A 28 -14.56 0.88 4.95
N LYS A 29 -15.47 -0.12 4.82
CA LYS A 29 -15.20 -1.37 4.12
C LYS A 29 -15.94 -1.33 2.80
N VAL A 30 -15.21 -1.45 1.71
CA VAL A 30 -15.75 -1.34 0.34
C VAL A 30 -15.54 -2.64 -0.40
N GLY A 31 -16.60 -3.20 -0.98
CA GLY A 31 -16.54 -4.35 -1.88
C GLY A 31 -16.51 -3.90 -3.33
N LEU A 32 -15.51 -4.35 -4.10
CA LEU A 32 -15.43 -4.13 -5.54
C LEU A 32 -15.88 -5.39 -6.27
N VAL A 33 -17.01 -5.30 -6.97
CA VAL A 33 -17.61 -6.43 -7.69
C VAL A 33 -17.66 -6.16 -9.20
N GLY A 34 -17.46 -7.20 -9.97
CA GLY A 34 -17.49 -7.15 -11.44
C GLY A 34 -17.00 -8.46 -12.04
N ALA A 35 -17.31 -8.68 -13.31
CA ALA A 35 -16.80 -9.83 -14.04
C ALA A 35 -15.27 -9.79 -14.18
N ASN A 36 -14.65 -10.93 -14.52
CA ASN A 36 -13.22 -10.96 -14.81
C ASN A 36 -12.91 -10.08 -16.04
N GLY A 37 -11.80 -9.34 -15.98
CA GLY A 37 -11.39 -8.44 -17.06
C GLY A 37 -12.05 -7.05 -17.04
N THR A 38 -12.89 -6.73 -16.05
CA THR A 38 -13.53 -5.40 -15.94
C THR A 38 -12.65 -4.33 -15.29
N GLY A 39 -11.42 -4.64 -14.93
CA GLY A 39 -10.46 -3.67 -14.39
C GLY A 39 -10.31 -3.62 -12.88
N LYS A 40 -10.89 -4.58 -12.10
CA LYS A 40 -10.74 -4.63 -10.64
C LYS A 40 -9.26 -4.60 -10.19
N THR A 41 -8.44 -5.47 -10.77
CA THR A 41 -7.00 -5.53 -10.50
C THR A 41 -6.30 -4.26 -10.96
N SER A 42 -6.73 -3.68 -12.09
CA SER A 42 -6.17 -2.42 -12.60
C SER A 42 -6.45 -1.25 -11.66
N LEU A 43 -7.61 -1.21 -11.00
CA LEU A 43 -7.91 -0.19 -9.99
C LEU A 43 -6.93 -0.27 -8.80
N PHE A 44 -6.63 -1.48 -8.30
CA PHE A 44 -5.62 -1.64 -7.26
C PHE A 44 -4.23 -1.21 -7.71
N LYS A 45 -3.85 -1.49 -8.96
CA LYS A 45 -2.58 -1.02 -9.54
C LYS A 45 -2.51 0.51 -9.65
N VAL A 46 -3.63 1.16 -9.96
CA VAL A 46 -3.72 2.64 -9.94
C VAL A 46 -3.53 3.18 -8.53
N ILE A 47 -4.18 2.59 -7.52
CA ILE A 47 -4.02 2.99 -6.11
C ILE A 47 -2.54 2.84 -5.66
N LYS A 48 -1.89 1.76 -6.07
CA LYS A 48 -0.48 1.47 -5.79
C LYS A 48 0.51 2.32 -6.61
N LYS A 49 0.02 3.14 -7.53
CA LYS A 49 0.83 3.91 -8.51
C LYS A 49 1.67 3.05 -9.44
N GLU A 50 1.27 1.82 -9.68
CA GLU A 50 1.88 0.92 -10.69
C GLU A 50 1.40 1.22 -12.11
N ILE A 51 0.24 1.86 -12.23
CA ILE A 51 -0.30 2.39 -13.48
C ILE A 51 -0.46 3.90 -13.31
N GLU A 52 0.13 4.65 -14.22
CA GLU A 52 0.01 6.10 -14.25
C GLU A 52 -1.36 6.50 -14.82
N VAL A 53 -2.01 7.39 -14.11
CA VAL A 53 -3.22 8.09 -14.50
C VAL A 53 -3.01 9.59 -14.26
N ASP A 54 -3.95 10.44 -14.69
CA ASP A 54 -3.88 11.85 -14.33
C ASP A 54 -3.77 12.00 -12.80
N GLN A 55 -2.77 12.78 -12.36
CA GLN A 55 -2.47 12.95 -10.92
C GLN A 55 -3.62 13.55 -10.14
N SER A 56 -4.50 14.30 -10.81
CA SER A 56 -5.70 14.87 -10.21
C SER A 56 -6.82 13.83 -10.02
N SER A 57 -6.75 12.71 -10.72
CA SER A 57 -7.78 11.66 -10.71
C SER A 57 -7.74 10.78 -9.46
N VAL A 58 -6.61 10.71 -8.74
CA VAL A 58 -6.49 9.90 -7.50
C VAL A 58 -5.83 10.74 -6.42
N SER A 59 -6.52 10.91 -5.31
CA SER A 59 -6.05 11.72 -4.19
C SER A 59 -6.14 10.95 -2.87
N TYR A 60 -5.04 10.94 -2.14
CA TYR A 60 -4.96 10.45 -0.76
C TYR A 60 -3.80 11.15 -0.01
N PRO A 61 -3.84 11.19 1.34
CA PRO A 61 -2.78 11.78 2.14
C PRO A 61 -1.42 11.14 1.84
N ALA A 62 -0.36 11.95 1.89
CA ALA A 62 1.00 11.47 1.58
C ALA A 62 1.52 10.41 2.59
N ASP A 63 0.99 10.44 3.81
CA ASP A 63 1.28 9.53 4.91
C ASP A 63 0.38 8.27 4.92
N LEU A 64 -0.49 8.10 3.90
CA LEU A 64 -1.35 6.93 3.82
C LEU A 64 -0.51 5.66 3.63
N ARG A 65 -0.56 4.77 4.61
CA ARG A 65 0.01 3.42 4.49
C ARG A 65 -0.94 2.53 3.70
N ILE A 66 -0.45 1.89 2.67
CA ILE A 66 -1.22 0.98 1.82
C ILE A 66 -0.58 -0.41 1.89
N SER A 67 -1.35 -1.38 2.37
CA SER A 67 -0.99 -2.80 2.32
C SER A 67 -1.98 -3.54 1.46
N TYR A 68 -1.55 -4.59 0.79
CA TYR A 68 -2.43 -5.42 -0.02
C TYR A 68 -2.06 -6.90 0.14
N LEU A 69 -3.05 -7.75 -0.02
CA LEU A 69 -2.85 -9.18 -0.10
C LEU A 69 -2.74 -9.59 -1.58
N ALA A 70 -1.65 -10.25 -1.93
CA ALA A 70 -1.48 -10.77 -3.28
C ALA A 70 -2.55 -11.83 -3.61
N GLN A 71 -2.94 -11.90 -4.87
CA GLN A 71 -3.95 -12.85 -5.35
C GLN A 71 -3.42 -14.29 -5.29
N GLU A 72 -2.14 -14.48 -5.57
CA GLU A 72 -1.40 -15.72 -5.42
C GLU A 72 -0.17 -15.46 -4.55
N ILE A 73 0.06 -16.33 -3.60
CA ILE A 73 1.23 -16.30 -2.74
C ILE A 73 2.13 -17.42 -3.22
N GLU A 74 3.31 -17.08 -3.75
CA GLU A 74 4.35 -18.05 -4.05
C GLU A 74 4.81 -18.69 -2.75
N GLY A 75 5.05 -20.00 -2.79
CA GLY A 75 5.59 -20.72 -1.63
C GLY A 75 6.95 -20.12 -1.24
N THR A 76 7.10 -19.78 0.03
CA THR A 76 8.35 -19.27 0.59
C THR A 76 8.78 -20.16 1.77
N GLU A 77 10.08 -20.23 2.04
CA GLU A 77 10.61 -20.89 3.23
C GLU A 77 10.61 -19.97 4.48
N GLU A 78 10.17 -18.74 4.33
CA GLU A 78 10.04 -17.79 5.44
C GLU A 78 8.94 -18.23 6.42
N PHE A 79 9.11 -17.89 7.69
CA PHE A 79 8.04 -18.08 8.65
C PHE A 79 6.83 -17.23 8.31
N ALA A 80 5.62 -17.76 8.53
CA ALA A 80 4.38 -17.06 8.20
C ALA A 80 4.28 -15.68 8.86
N ILE A 81 4.81 -15.51 10.06
CA ILE A 81 4.84 -14.23 10.76
C ILE A 81 5.73 -13.21 10.04
N ASP A 82 6.92 -13.63 9.58
CA ASP A 82 7.85 -12.75 8.89
C ASP A 82 7.28 -12.32 7.54
N TYR A 83 6.62 -13.24 6.84
CA TYR A 83 5.91 -12.95 5.60
C TYR A 83 4.79 -11.90 5.80
N VAL A 84 4.00 -12.02 6.86
CA VAL A 84 2.94 -11.04 7.18
C VAL A 84 3.54 -9.68 7.54
N LEU A 85 4.58 -9.66 8.37
CA LEU A 85 5.25 -8.42 8.79
C LEU A 85 5.93 -7.72 7.61
N SER A 86 6.44 -8.45 6.62
CA SER A 86 7.05 -7.90 5.41
C SER A 86 6.08 -7.05 4.57
N GLY A 87 4.78 -7.20 4.76
CA GLY A 87 3.75 -6.38 4.14
C GLY A 87 3.73 -4.92 4.63
N ASP A 88 4.34 -4.63 5.78
CA ASP A 88 4.51 -3.26 6.28
C ASP A 88 5.95 -2.77 6.06
N SER A 89 6.17 -2.08 4.95
CA SER A 89 7.49 -1.55 4.59
C SER A 89 8.03 -0.54 5.61
N HIS A 90 7.16 0.16 6.35
CA HIS A 90 7.57 1.10 7.37
C HIS A 90 8.13 0.38 8.61
N LEU A 91 7.45 -0.68 9.05
CA LEU A 91 7.88 -1.55 10.14
C LEU A 91 9.24 -2.18 9.82
N ILE A 92 9.39 -2.76 8.63
CA ILE A 92 10.65 -3.37 8.16
C ILE A 92 11.79 -2.35 8.13
N ASN A 93 11.52 -1.14 7.65
CA ASN A 93 12.55 -0.09 7.61
C ASN A 93 13.03 0.29 9.01
N ILE A 94 12.12 0.47 9.98
CA ILE A 94 12.49 0.77 11.36
C ILE A 94 13.27 -0.38 11.99
N GLN A 95 12.85 -1.62 11.75
CA GLN A 95 13.54 -2.81 12.28
C GLN A 95 14.96 -2.93 11.72
N ASN A 96 15.16 -2.64 10.44
CA ASN A 96 16.48 -2.60 9.81
C ASN A 96 17.36 -1.49 10.42
N GLN A 97 16.81 -0.30 10.66
CA GLN A 97 17.53 0.79 11.30
C GLN A 97 17.94 0.47 12.75
N ILE A 98 17.07 -0.21 13.51
CA ILE A 98 17.38 -0.69 14.85
C ILE A 98 18.56 -1.67 14.80
N ASN A 99 18.51 -2.69 13.92
CA ASN A 99 19.57 -3.67 13.77
C ASN A 99 20.91 -3.01 13.38
N GLU A 100 20.88 -2.02 12.49
CA GLU A 100 22.07 -1.26 12.08
C GLU A 100 22.63 -0.43 13.22
N ALA A 101 21.79 0.26 14.00
CA ALA A 101 22.20 1.05 15.14
C ALA A 101 22.78 0.17 16.27
N GLU A 102 22.22 -1.03 16.50
CA GLU A 102 22.78 -2.01 17.44
C GLU A 102 24.18 -2.47 17.02
N GLN A 103 24.37 -2.82 15.74
CA GLN A 103 25.68 -3.24 15.24
C GLN A 103 26.73 -2.14 15.33
N ASN A 104 26.33 -0.88 15.17
CA ASN A 104 27.21 0.27 15.25
C ASN A 104 27.41 0.80 16.68
N GLY A 105 26.65 0.30 17.67
CA GLY A 105 26.70 0.76 19.07
C GLY A 105 26.16 2.17 19.26
N ASP A 106 25.27 2.63 18.40
CA ASP A 106 24.63 3.95 18.45
C ASP A 106 23.41 3.93 19.37
N TYR A 107 23.66 4.01 20.67
CA TYR A 107 22.60 3.90 21.68
C TYR A 107 21.65 5.09 21.73
N GLU A 108 22.07 6.28 21.28
CA GLU A 108 21.21 7.46 21.22
C GLU A 108 20.14 7.26 20.14
N LYS A 109 20.57 6.86 18.94
CA LYS A 109 19.66 6.54 17.82
C LYS A 109 18.74 5.36 18.15
N LEU A 110 19.21 4.36 18.91
CA LEU A 110 18.39 3.25 19.35
C LEU A 110 17.21 3.69 20.21
N GLY A 111 17.41 4.62 21.15
CA GLY A 111 16.33 5.16 21.97
C GLY A 111 15.21 5.76 21.14
N ASP A 112 15.56 6.65 20.20
CA ASP A 112 14.61 7.29 19.31
C ASP A 112 13.85 6.28 18.42
N LEU A 113 14.57 5.28 17.91
CA LEU A 113 13.97 4.24 17.05
C LEU A 113 13.00 3.32 17.81
N TYR A 114 13.30 2.98 19.08
CA TYR A 114 12.37 2.21 19.90
C TYR A 114 11.12 3.01 20.28
N ASP A 115 11.23 4.32 20.49
CA ASP A 115 10.07 5.19 20.71
C ASP A 115 9.15 5.21 19.47
N VAL A 116 9.74 5.34 18.27
CA VAL A 116 8.99 5.27 17.01
C VAL A 116 8.35 3.89 16.84
N PHE A 117 9.11 2.81 17.06
CA PHE A 117 8.61 1.44 16.95
C PHE A 117 7.41 1.19 17.87
N SER A 118 7.48 1.66 19.12
CA SER A 118 6.40 1.53 20.10
C SER A 118 5.15 2.36 19.76
N SER A 119 5.28 3.35 18.88
CA SER A 119 4.17 4.19 18.43
C SER A 119 3.42 3.64 17.20
N LEU A 120 3.87 2.50 16.67
CA LEU A 120 3.30 1.88 15.46
C LEU A 120 2.10 0.96 15.73
N ASP A 121 1.59 0.90 16.95
CA ASP A 121 0.39 0.14 17.33
C ASP A 121 -0.89 0.58 16.59
#